data_c6db28886cd3633aea819c68502fa054
#
_entry.id   c6db28886cd3633aea819c68502fa054
#
_cell.length_a   1.000
_cell.length_b   1.000
_cell.length_c   1.000
_cell.angle_alpha   90.00
_cell.angle_beta   90.00
_cell.angle_gamma   90.00
#
_symmetry.space_group_name_H-M   'P 1'
#
loop_
_entity.id
_entity.type
_entity.pdbx_description
1 polymer ?
#
loop_
_entity_poly.entity_id
_entity_poly.type
_entity_poly.pdbx_seq_one_letter_code
_entity_poly.pdbx_strand_id
1 'polypeptide(L)'
;MRIHAAFTLAACLAPVSAIFEDDAYHIDFHYALLGLPKHDATFFQKPYGGSKASLLYSISENQTIGAINPKDGALVWRQHPVSEPRGKGHLRAADEQDTVVSAAGDRVTAWSSSDGRLVWETIVDGTVVEDLEILEQEDGITKDEAKDAIVLVSGTTHGVKRLDGKTGRVKWTYEDTRSVF
;
A
#
# COMPACT_ATOMS: atom_id res chain seq x y z
N MET A 1 -29.27 -46.15 55.16
CA MET A 1 -28.73 -44.77 55.20
C MET A 1 -28.16 -44.47 53.82
N ARG A 2 -28.93 -43.72 53.01
CA ARG A 2 -28.55 -43.35 51.62
C ARG A 2 -28.14 -41.89 51.61
N ILE A 3 -26.86 -41.65 51.32
CA ILE A 3 -26.28 -40.32 51.22
C ILE A 3 -26.46 -39.89 49.77
N HIS A 4 -27.25 -38.86 49.55
CA HIS A 4 -27.44 -38.21 48.27
C HIS A 4 -26.33 -37.12 48.13
N ALA A 5 -25.35 -37.35 47.28
CA ALA A 5 -24.39 -36.30 46.92
C ALA A 5 -25.05 -35.35 45.91
N ALA A 6 -25.29 -34.13 46.32
CA ALA A 6 -25.69 -33.07 45.41
C ALA A 6 -24.47 -32.48 44.69
N PHE A 7 -24.37 -32.71 43.39
CA PHE A 7 -23.39 -32.04 42.54
C PHE A 7 -23.87 -30.64 42.22
N THR A 8 -23.21 -29.65 42.78
CA THR A 8 -23.43 -28.24 42.42
C THR A 8 -22.62 -27.93 41.20
N LEU A 9 -23.24 -27.77 40.03
CA LEU A 9 -22.63 -27.34 38.80
C LEU A 9 -22.41 -25.82 38.89
N ALA A 10 -21.19 -25.39 39.20
CA ALA A 10 -20.81 -23.99 39.12
C ALA A 10 -20.59 -23.62 37.65
N ALA A 11 -21.56 -22.99 37.02
CA ALA A 11 -21.40 -22.40 35.71
C ALA A 11 -20.50 -21.18 35.83
N CYS A 12 -19.26 -21.28 35.37
CA CYS A 12 -18.37 -20.13 35.15
C CYS A 12 -18.94 -19.30 34.02
N LEU A 13 -19.71 -18.26 34.34
CA LEU A 13 -20.04 -17.20 33.41
C LEU A 13 -18.76 -16.38 33.19
N ALA A 14 -18.02 -16.68 32.12
CA ALA A 14 -17.02 -15.76 31.64
C ALA A 14 -17.74 -14.44 31.24
N PRO A 15 -17.23 -13.27 31.64
CA PRO A 15 -17.81 -12.02 31.19
C PRO A 15 -17.63 -11.94 29.68
N VAL A 16 -18.73 -12.09 28.95
CA VAL A 16 -18.77 -11.70 27.53
C VAL A 16 -18.74 -10.20 27.54
N SER A 17 -17.62 -9.62 27.13
CA SER A 17 -17.54 -8.19 26.85
C SER A 17 -18.42 -7.92 25.63
N ALA A 18 -19.67 -7.61 25.86
CA ALA A 18 -20.56 -7.14 24.81
C ALA A 18 -20.19 -5.69 24.51
N ILE A 19 -20.04 -5.36 23.25
CA ILE A 19 -19.99 -3.96 22.80
C ILE A 19 -21.37 -3.38 23.14
N PHE A 20 -21.39 -2.38 24.00
CA PHE A 20 -22.64 -1.69 24.33
C PHE A 20 -23.13 -0.94 23.10
N GLU A 21 -24.46 -0.82 22.94
CA GLU A 21 -25.06 -0.09 21.81
C GLU A 21 -24.57 1.36 21.74
N ASP A 22 -24.27 1.94 22.90
CA ASP A 22 -23.71 3.30 23.03
C ASP A 22 -22.28 3.42 22.48
N ASP A 23 -21.52 2.32 22.42
CA ASP A 23 -20.16 2.27 21.84
C ASP A 23 -20.18 1.84 20.37
N ALA A 24 -21.33 1.35 19.88
CA ALA A 24 -21.49 1.04 18.48
C ALA A 24 -21.43 2.34 17.66
N TYR A 25 -20.62 2.34 16.61
CA TYR A 25 -20.40 3.50 15.73
C TYR A 25 -19.57 4.64 16.33
N HIS A 26 -18.97 4.47 17.49
CA HIS A 26 -17.93 5.39 17.94
C HIS A 26 -16.70 5.28 17.03
N ILE A 27 -16.22 6.44 16.56
CA ILE A 27 -14.98 6.53 15.81
C ILE A 27 -13.86 6.63 16.84
N ASP A 28 -13.00 5.59 16.94
CA ASP A 28 -11.89 5.55 17.88
C ASP A 28 -10.89 6.68 17.61
N PHE A 29 -10.65 6.97 16.32
CA PHE A 29 -9.88 8.12 15.90
C PHE A 29 -10.28 8.52 14.47
N HIS A 30 -10.12 9.80 14.15
CA HIS A 30 -10.35 10.35 12.82
C HIS A 30 -9.23 11.33 12.45
N TYR A 31 -8.54 11.03 11.33
CA TYR A 31 -7.49 11.89 10.78
C TYR A 31 -7.80 12.24 9.32
N ALA A 32 -8.13 13.50 9.05
CA ALA A 32 -8.46 13.99 7.71
C ALA A 32 -7.22 14.34 6.87
N LEU A 33 -6.04 13.75 7.17
CA LEU A 33 -4.77 14.21 6.63
C LEU A 33 -4.38 13.58 5.28
N LEU A 34 -5.01 12.46 4.90
CA LEU A 34 -4.74 11.76 3.63
C LEU A 34 -5.83 12.00 2.58
N GLY A 35 -7.03 12.36 2.98
CA GLY A 35 -8.21 12.39 2.12
C GLY A 35 -8.89 11.01 2.06
N LEU A 36 -9.78 10.81 1.09
CA LEU A 36 -10.52 9.56 0.93
C LEU A 36 -9.59 8.47 0.36
N PRO A 37 -9.29 7.40 1.13
CA PRO A 37 -8.38 6.35 0.70
C PRO A 37 -9.00 5.49 -0.40
N LYS A 38 -8.16 5.04 -1.35
CA LYS A 38 -8.57 4.07 -2.37
C LYS A 38 -8.43 2.66 -1.83
N HIS A 39 -9.49 1.90 -1.91
CA HIS A 39 -9.57 0.53 -1.38
C HIS A 39 -8.54 -0.41 -2.05
N ASP A 40 -8.39 -0.33 -3.37
CA ASP A 40 -7.50 -1.14 -4.20
C ASP A 40 -6.00 -0.75 -4.07
N ALA A 41 -5.73 0.35 -3.38
CA ALA A 41 -4.40 0.88 -3.14
C ALA A 41 -4.15 1.19 -1.66
N THR A 42 -4.74 0.36 -0.78
CA THR A 42 -4.56 0.43 0.68
C THR A 42 -4.19 -0.96 1.20
N PHE A 43 -3.03 -1.07 1.85
CA PHE A 43 -2.51 -2.34 2.32
C PHE A 43 -1.62 -2.19 3.55
N PHE A 44 -1.42 -3.30 4.26
CA PHE A 44 -0.49 -3.37 5.38
C PHE A 44 0.85 -3.92 4.92
N GLN A 45 1.93 -3.28 5.33
CA GLN A 45 3.27 -3.79 5.12
C GLN A 45 4.20 -3.40 6.25
N LYS A 46 5.19 -4.26 6.49
CA LYS A 46 6.24 -4.02 7.47
C LYS A 46 7.40 -3.28 6.80
N PRO A 47 7.80 -2.09 7.27
CA PRO A 47 8.97 -1.40 6.77
C PRO A 47 10.23 -2.25 6.99
N TYR A 48 11.09 -2.34 5.99
CA TYR A 48 12.36 -3.04 6.10
C TYR A 48 13.32 -2.27 7.04
N GLY A 49 14.02 -2.99 7.89
CA GLY A 49 14.99 -2.39 8.82
C GLY A 49 14.43 -1.46 9.89
N GLY A 50 13.14 -1.21 9.88
CA GLY A 50 12.46 -0.26 10.75
C GLY A 50 11.71 -0.92 11.93
N SER A 51 10.56 -0.35 12.25
CA SER A 51 9.66 -0.82 13.30
C SER A 51 9.26 -2.28 13.11
N LYS A 52 9.10 -3.00 14.23
CA LYS A 52 8.57 -4.38 14.22
C LYS A 52 7.08 -4.44 13.83
N ALA A 53 6.37 -3.32 13.83
CA ALA A 53 4.96 -3.22 13.50
C ALA A 53 4.76 -2.92 12.02
N SER A 54 3.73 -3.53 11.42
CA SER A 54 3.28 -3.17 10.07
C SER A 54 2.64 -1.79 10.09
N LEU A 55 2.86 -1.02 9.03
CA LEU A 55 2.18 0.23 8.76
C LEU A 55 1.06 0.00 7.75
N LEU A 56 0.05 0.83 7.80
CA LEU A 56 -0.99 0.92 6.77
C LEU A 56 -0.57 1.98 5.76
N TYR A 57 -0.35 1.55 4.52
CA TYR A 57 -0.06 2.45 3.41
C TYR A 57 -1.33 2.68 2.61
N SER A 58 -1.54 3.91 2.18
CA SER A 58 -2.70 4.27 1.37
C SER A 58 -2.37 5.42 0.41
N ILE A 59 -3.02 5.42 -0.74
CA ILE A 59 -3.14 6.57 -1.62
C ILE A 59 -4.59 7.02 -1.66
N SER A 60 -4.82 8.32 -1.56
CA SER A 60 -6.15 8.89 -1.63
C SER A 60 -6.59 9.21 -3.06
N GLU A 61 -7.86 9.58 -3.22
CA GLU A 61 -8.40 10.07 -4.51
C GLU A 61 -7.63 11.30 -5.03
N ASN A 62 -7.17 12.16 -4.13
CA ASN A 62 -6.32 13.31 -4.45
C ASN A 62 -4.85 12.94 -4.62
N GLN A 63 -4.56 11.62 -4.68
CA GLN A 63 -3.22 11.05 -4.85
C GLN A 63 -2.22 11.45 -3.74
N THR A 64 -2.71 11.87 -2.59
CA THR A 64 -1.90 11.98 -1.38
C THR A 64 -1.58 10.58 -0.88
N ILE A 65 -0.31 10.31 -0.68
CA ILE A 65 0.21 9.03 -0.23
C ILE A 65 0.62 9.17 1.23
N GLY A 66 0.42 8.14 2.02
CA GLY A 66 0.90 8.16 3.39
C GLY A 66 0.95 6.81 4.05
N ALA A 67 1.65 6.79 5.16
CA ALA A 67 1.73 5.67 6.08
C ALA A 67 1.13 6.04 7.43
N ILE A 68 0.33 5.14 7.96
CA ILE A 68 -0.41 5.29 9.21
C ILE A 68 0.00 4.16 10.14
N ASN A 69 0.20 4.47 11.39
CA ASN A 69 0.34 3.47 12.43
C ASN A 69 -1.05 2.91 12.77
N PRO A 70 -1.34 1.62 12.50
CA PRO A 70 -2.67 1.07 12.74
C PRO A 70 -3.03 0.92 14.21
N LYS A 71 -2.05 1.04 15.11
CA LYS A 71 -2.28 0.88 16.55
C LYS A 71 -3.00 2.08 17.17
N ASP A 72 -2.67 3.27 16.71
CA ASP A 72 -3.16 4.53 17.28
C ASP A 72 -3.69 5.50 16.22
N GLY A 73 -3.68 5.10 14.94
CA GLY A 73 -4.09 5.92 13.83
C GLY A 73 -3.15 7.11 13.52
N ALA A 74 -2.01 7.19 14.19
CA ALA A 74 -1.08 8.30 13.98
C ALA A 74 -0.49 8.28 12.58
N LEU A 75 -0.44 9.45 11.94
CA LEU A 75 0.23 9.63 10.67
C LEU A 75 1.75 9.53 10.87
N VAL A 76 2.39 8.56 10.20
CA VAL A 76 3.84 8.39 10.24
C VAL A 76 4.51 9.34 9.26
N TRP A 77 4.06 9.33 8.01
CA TRP A 77 4.49 10.27 6.99
C TRP A 77 3.40 10.46 5.93
N ARG A 78 3.52 11.56 5.18
CA ARG A 78 2.61 11.90 4.08
C ARG A 78 3.36 12.63 2.99
N GLN A 79 3.06 12.27 1.74
CA GLN A 79 3.54 12.95 0.55
C GLN A 79 2.38 13.31 -0.36
N HIS A 80 2.51 14.45 -1.02
CA HIS A 80 1.54 14.91 -2.01
C HIS A 80 2.28 15.21 -3.30
N PRO A 81 1.82 14.70 -4.45
CA PRO A 81 2.45 15.01 -5.74
C PRO A 81 2.37 16.51 -6.03
N VAL A 82 3.43 17.05 -6.62
CA VAL A 82 3.56 18.49 -6.91
C VAL A 82 2.64 18.94 -8.05
N SER A 83 2.24 18.02 -8.93
CA SER A 83 1.39 18.29 -10.07
C SER A 83 -0.01 17.72 -9.88
N GLU A 84 -1.02 18.37 -10.47
CA GLU A 84 -2.38 17.84 -10.48
C GLU A 84 -2.40 16.45 -11.12
N PRO A 85 -2.97 15.48 -10.40
CA PRO A 85 -2.94 14.10 -10.83
C PRO A 85 -3.87 13.87 -12.03
N ARG A 86 -3.36 13.21 -13.05
CA ARG A 86 -4.15 12.70 -14.15
C ARG A 86 -4.30 11.19 -14.00
N GLY A 87 -5.53 10.68 -14.16
CA GLY A 87 -5.79 9.24 -14.10
C GLY A 87 -5.90 8.66 -12.68
N LYS A 88 -5.82 7.34 -12.61
CA LYS A 88 -5.88 6.60 -11.34
C LYS A 88 -4.53 6.67 -10.64
N GLY A 89 -4.54 6.80 -9.31
CA GLY A 89 -3.36 6.58 -8.50
C GLY A 89 -3.24 5.10 -8.12
N HIS A 90 -2.06 4.55 -8.24
CA HIS A 90 -1.70 3.20 -7.87
C HIS A 90 -0.65 3.24 -6.77
N LEU A 91 -0.69 2.27 -5.87
CA LEU A 91 0.29 2.12 -4.79
C LEU A 91 0.57 0.65 -4.59
N ARG A 92 1.84 0.27 -4.63
CA ARG A 92 2.31 -1.09 -4.40
C ARG A 92 3.57 -1.09 -3.57
N ALA A 93 3.81 -2.18 -2.91
CA ALA A 93 5.07 -2.44 -2.25
C ALA A 93 5.41 -3.92 -2.36
N ALA A 94 6.68 -4.22 -2.32
CA ALA A 94 7.16 -5.60 -2.27
C ALA A 94 7.50 -5.98 -0.84
N ASP A 95 7.28 -7.23 -0.49
CA ASP A 95 7.69 -7.77 0.79
C ASP A 95 9.20 -7.64 0.98
N GLU A 96 9.61 -7.34 2.21
CA GLU A 96 11.02 -7.18 2.61
C GLU A 96 11.77 -6.04 1.89
N GLN A 97 11.06 -5.09 1.26
CA GLN A 97 11.65 -3.92 0.61
C GLN A 97 11.46 -2.64 1.45
N ASP A 98 12.44 -1.73 1.36
CA ASP A 98 12.38 -0.43 2.03
C ASP A 98 11.64 0.62 1.20
N THR A 99 10.97 0.22 0.15
CA THR A 99 10.31 1.14 -0.78
C THR A 99 8.84 0.80 -1.00
N VAL A 100 8.05 1.86 -1.12
CA VAL A 100 6.68 1.83 -1.60
C VAL A 100 6.65 2.58 -2.92
N VAL A 101 6.08 1.98 -3.95
CA VAL A 101 6.02 2.59 -5.29
C VAL A 101 4.62 3.08 -5.58
N SER A 102 4.52 4.32 -5.98
CA SER A 102 3.27 4.93 -6.44
C SER A 102 3.34 5.27 -7.93
N ALA A 103 2.21 5.21 -8.60
CA ALA A 103 2.08 5.71 -9.96
C ALA A 103 0.84 6.58 -10.07
N ALA A 104 0.98 7.72 -10.76
CA ALA A 104 -0.09 8.67 -10.94
C ALA A 104 0.14 9.51 -12.21
N GLY A 105 -0.83 9.49 -13.12
CA GLY A 105 -0.66 10.12 -14.43
C GLY A 105 0.51 9.52 -15.19
N ASP A 106 1.49 10.34 -15.54
CA ASP A 106 2.72 9.95 -16.25
C ASP A 106 3.92 9.69 -15.33
N ARG A 107 3.71 9.67 -14.01
CA ARG A 107 4.78 9.57 -13.02
C ARG A 107 4.73 8.26 -12.27
N VAL A 108 5.91 7.67 -12.08
CA VAL A 108 6.14 6.54 -11.18
C VAL A 108 7.19 6.96 -10.17
N THR A 109 6.87 6.81 -8.91
CA THR A 109 7.70 7.34 -7.82
C THR A 109 7.89 6.30 -6.74
N ALA A 110 9.12 6.08 -6.30
CA ALA A 110 9.42 5.25 -5.14
C ALA A 110 9.71 6.12 -3.92
N TRP A 111 9.12 5.72 -2.81
CA TRP A 111 9.22 6.36 -1.50
C TRP A 111 9.83 5.40 -0.50
N SER A 112 10.66 5.90 0.39
CA SER A 112 11.09 5.10 1.55
C SER A 112 9.88 4.73 2.41
N SER A 113 9.72 3.45 2.71
CA SER A 113 8.58 2.94 3.45
C SER A 113 8.53 3.47 4.88
N SER A 114 9.67 3.76 5.48
CA SER A 114 9.79 4.16 6.87
C SER A 114 9.51 5.66 7.12
N ASP A 115 9.94 6.53 6.21
CA ASP A 115 9.91 7.99 6.40
C ASP A 115 9.29 8.78 5.24
N GLY A 116 8.89 8.10 4.16
CA GLY A 116 8.26 8.73 2.99
C GLY A 116 9.19 9.60 2.16
N ARG A 117 10.51 9.49 2.34
CA ARG A 117 11.47 10.22 1.53
C ARG A 117 11.48 9.70 0.10
N LEU A 118 11.60 10.62 -0.88
CA LEU A 118 11.76 10.30 -2.27
C LEU A 118 13.04 9.48 -2.49
N VAL A 119 12.91 8.30 -3.10
CA VAL A 119 14.04 7.44 -3.49
C VAL A 119 14.39 7.68 -4.96
N TRP A 120 13.39 7.54 -5.85
CA TRP A 120 13.51 7.89 -7.26
C TRP A 120 12.15 8.28 -7.86
N GLU A 121 12.19 9.01 -8.96
CA GLU A 121 11.02 9.35 -9.77
C GLU A 121 11.34 9.15 -11.25
N THR A 122 10.39 8.60 -11.99
CA THR A 122 10.49 8.39 -13.44
C THR A 122 9.22 8.92 -14.11
N ILE A 123 9.42 9.68 -15.19
CA ILE A 123 8.33 10.14 -16.05
C ILE A 123 8.23 9.19 -17.24
N VAL A 124 7.01 8.71 -17.51
CA VAL A 124 6.71 7.87 -18.68
C VAL A 124 6.07 8.73 -19.76
N ASP A 125 6.92 9.42 -20.50
CA ASP A 125 6.54 10.48 -21.45
C ASP A 125 5.39 10.08 -22.40
N GLY A 126 4.43 10.98 -22.54
CA GLY A 126 3.31 10.86 -23.48
C GLY A 126 2.31 9.76 -23.14
N THR A 127 2.42 9.17 -21.96
CA THR A 127 1.57 8.06 -21.53
C THR A 127 0.97 8.33 -20.14
N VAL A 128 -0.05 7.55 -19.79
CA VAL A 128 -0.64 7.51 -18.46
C VAL A 128 -0.45 6.09 -17.92
N VAL A 129 -0.07 5.96 -16.67
CA VAL A 129 0.02 4.66 -16.01
C VAL A 129 -1.39 4.17 -15.70
N GLU A 130 -1.75 3.03 -16.27
CA GLU A 130 -3.05 2.38 -16.07
C GLU A 130 -3.00 1.35 -14.96
N ASP A 131 -1.83 0.74 -14.75
CA ASP A 131 -1.61 -0.21 -13.67
C ASP A 131 -0.14 -0.30 -13.26
N LEU A 132 0.09 -0.73 -12.04
CA LEU A 132 1.40 -0.85 -11.43
C LEU A 132 1.48 -2.15 -10.64
N GLU A 133 2.49 -2.96 -10.91
CA GLU A 133 2.81 -4.16 -10.15
C GLU A 133 4.29 -4.22 -9.80
N ILE A 134 4.63 -4.90 -8.72
CA ILE A 134 6.01 -5.17 -8.34
C ILE A 134 6.37 -6.59 -8.75
N LEU A 135 7.45 -6.73 -9.48
CA LEU A 135 7.91 -8.03 -9.96
C LEU A 135 8.57 -8.82 -8.83
N GLU A 136 7.87 -9.81 -8.34
CA GLU A 136 8.42 -10.78 -7.40
C GLU A 136 9.09 -11.90 -8.19
N GLN A 137 10.42 -11.84 -8.30
CA GLN A 137 11.19 -12.94 -8.88
C GLN A 137 11.65 -13.89 -7.77
N GLU A 138 11.30 -15.16 -7.88
CA GLU A 138 11.73 -16.21 -6.95
C GLU A 138 13.15 -16.69 -7.21
N ASP A 139 13.67 -16.55 -8.42
CA ASP A 139 14.93 -17.16 -8.84
C ASP A 139 16.14 -16.21 -8.78
N GLY A 140 16.99 -16.42 -7.79
CA GLY A 140 18.39 -16.00 -7.81
C GLY A 140 18.68 -14.55 -7.45
N ILE A 141 17.70 -13.76 -7.04
CA ILE A 141 17.92 -12.43 -6.52
C ILE A 141 18.18 -12.53 -5.02
N THR A 142 19.29 -11.94 -4.59
CA THR A 142 19.57 -11.80 -3.16
C THR A 142 18.47 -10.95 -2.51
N LYS A 143 18.09 -11.28 -1.28
CA LYS A 143 17.03 -10.58 -0.52
C LYS A 143 17.23 -9.06 -0.42
N ASP A 144 18.43 -8.58 -0.71
CA ASP A 144 18.84 -7.17 -0.62
C ASP A 144 18.69 -6.39 -1.95
N GLU A 145 18.24 -7.04 -3.03
CA GLU A 145 18.03 -6.33 -4.31
C GLU A 145 16.61 -5.78 -4.38
N ALA A 146 16.50 -4.49 -4.72
CA ALA A 146 15.21 -3.84 -4.92
C ALA A 146 14.46 -4.50 -6.09
N LYS A 147 13.23 -4.91 -5.85
CA LYS A 147 12.37 -5.54 -6.85
C LYS A 147 11.91 -4.52 -7.88
N ASP A 148 11.93 -4.94 -9.15
CA ASP A 148 11.56 -4.08 -10.29
C ASP A 148 10.05 -3.80 -10.31
N ALA A 149 9.69 -2.63 -10.79
CA ALA A 149 8.31 -2.26 -11.05
C ALA A 149 7.92 -2.53 -12.51
N ILE A 150 6.74 -3.10 -12.71
CA ILE A 150 6.11 -3.27 -14.01
C ILE A 150 4.96 -2.27 -14.09
N VAL A 151 4.96 -1.45 -15.14
CA VAL A 151 3.91 -0.47 -15.36
C VAL A 151 3.23 -0.72 -16.71
N LEU A 152 1.90 -0.74 -16.66
CA LEU A 152 1.05 -0.73 -17.84
C LEU A 152 0.78 0.72 -18.22
N VAL A 153 1.04 1.07 -19.46
CA VAL A 153 0.88 2.46 -19.92
C VAL A 153 -0.06 2.57 -21.10
N SER A 154 -0.83 3.65 -21.15
CA SER A 154 -1.71 4.03 -22.24
C SER A 154 -1.53 5.50 -22.63
N GLY A 155 -1.93 5.87 -23.83
CA GLY A 155 -1.83 7.23 -24.32
C GLY A 155 -1.44 7.26 -25.80
N THR A 156 -0.33 7.92 -26.12
CA THR A 156 0.20 7.92 -27.49
C THR A 156 0.66 6.53 -27.92
N THR A 157 1.09 5.71 -26.97
CA THR A 157 1.41 4.30 -27.15
C THR A 157 0.76 3.49 -26.03
N HIS A 158 0.42 2.23 -26.32
CA HIS A 158 0.00 1.27 -25.32
C HIS A 158 1.12 0.27 -25.12
N GLY A 159 1.44 -0.04 -23.89
CA GLY A 159 2.55 -0.95 -23.66
C GLY A 159 2.82 -1.26 -22.21
N VAL A 160 3.92 -1.99 -22.02
CA VAL A 160 4.42 -2.39 -20.68
C VAL A 160 5.86 -1.91 -20.57
N LYS A 161 6.17 -1.28 -19.45
CA LYS A 161 7.55 -0.87 -19.13
C LYS A 161 7.99 -1.56 -17.85
N ARG A 162 9.23 -2.05 -17.83
CA ARG A 162 9.89 -2.54 -16.62
C ARG A 162 10.87 -1.48 -16.12
N LEU A 163 10.69 -1.07 -14.88
CA LEU A 163 11.53 -0.10 -14.20
C LEU A 163 12.43 -0.80 -13.20
N ASP A 164 13.68 -0.42 -13.16
CA ASP A 164 14.63 -0.88 -12.16
C ASP A 164 14.21 -0.42 -10.77
N GLY A 165 14.04 -1.34 -9.84
CA GLY A 165 13.51 -1.05 -8.51
C GLY A 165 14.38 -0.16 -7.65
N LYS A 166 15.70 -0.08 -7.94
CA LYS A 166 16.65 0.73 -7.20
C LYS A 166 16.79 2.15 -7.74
N THR A 167 16.69 2.31 -9.05
CA THR A 167 17.00 3.58 -9.72
C THR A 167 15.84 4.19 -10.49
N GLY A 168 14.75 3.45 -10.69
CA GLY A 168 13.62 3.85 -11.52
C GLY A 168 13.89 3.86 -13.01
N ARG A 169 15.09 3.50 -13.48
CA ARG A 169 15.42 3.51 -14.91
C ARG A 169 14.65 2.45 -15.66
N VAL A 170 14.16 2.79 -16.87
CA VAL A 170 13.50 1.82 -17.74
C VAL A 170 14.53 0.78 -18.19
N LYS A 171 14.30 -0.50 -17.85
CA LYS A 171 15.11 -1.65 -18.29
C LYS A 171 14.73 -2.11 -19.68
N TRP A 172 13.44 -2.16 -19.95
CA TRP A 172 12.89 -2.47 -21.26
C TRP A 172 11.46 -1.91 -21.40
N THR A 173 11.05 -1.77 -22.64
CA THR A 173 9.70 -1.37 -23.04
C THR A 173 9.16 -2.36 -24.06
N TYR A 174 7.93 -2.81 -23.88
CA TYR A 174 7.14 -3.47 -24.91
C TYR A 174 6.05 -2.50 -25.34
N GLU A 175 5.96 -2.22 -26.62
CA GLU A 175 4.94 -1.33 -27.19
C GLU A 175 4.05 -2.14 -28.16
N ASP A 176 2.74 -2.02 -27.99
CA ASP A 176 1.79 -2.52 -28.99
C ASP A 176 1.52 -1.42 -30.00
N THR A 177 2.08 -1.59 -31.18
CA THR A 177 1.93 -0.66 -32.31
C THR A 177 0.67 -0.91 -33.12
N ARG A 178 -0.16 -1.87 -32.72
CA ARG A 178 -1.44 -2.11 -33.38
C ARG A 178 -2.37 -0.94 -33.11
N SER A 179 -2.55 -0.11 -34.12
CA SER A 179 -3.59 0.92 -34.14
C SER A 179 -4.93 0.29 -33.79
N VAL A 180 -5.50 0.71 -32.68
CA VAL A 180 -6.91 0.41 -32.40
C VAL A 180 -7.71 1.23 -33.40
N PHE A 181 -8.27 0.56 -34.42
CA PHE A 181 -9.21 1.18 -35.34
C PHE A 181 -10.57 1.40 -34.68
#